data_0c5828a36a27dedcbc77e4f7d8f43bd6
#
_entry.id   0c5828a36a27dedcbc77e4f7d8f43bd6
#
_cell.length_a   1.000
_cell.length_b   1.000
_cell.length_c   1.000
_cell.angle_alpha   90.00
_cell.angle_beta   90.00
_cell.angle_gamma   90.00
#
_symmetry.space_group_name_H-M   'P 1'
#
loop_
_entity.id
_entity.type
_entity.pdbx_description
1 polymer ?
#
loop_
_entity_poly.entity_id
_entity_poly.type
_entity_poly.pdbx_seq_one_letter_code
_entity_poly.pdbx_strand_id
1 'polypeptide(L)' 'MRIIYIEKRGELMPMTPKQMIKLLRQNGFKKVTQRGSHLKMYHPVTERTVIIPMHNQDLGKGLEQCILKQAGLH' A
#
# COMPACT_ATOMS: atom_id res chain seq x y z
N MET A 1 14.23 -4.11 8.34
CA MET A 1 14.38 -3.50 7.26
C MET A 1 13.81 -2.17 7.24
N ARG A 2 14.28 -1.28 6.50
CA ARG A 2 13.84 -0.02 6.45
C ARG A 2 12.91 0.24 5.39
N ILE A 3 11.93 0.90 5.58
CA ILE A 3 11.05 1.25 4.60
C ILE A 3 11.55 2.38 3.84
N ILE A 4 11.52 2.33 2.63
CA ILE A 4 11.97 3.37 1.84
C ILE A 4 10.81 4.12 1.47
N TYR A 5 10.13 4.72 2.28
CA TYR A 5 9.00 5.42 2.02
C TYR A 5 9.36 6.84 2.11
N ILE A 6 9.64 7.42 1.12
CA ILE A 6 10.04 8.73 1.10
C ILE A 6 9.07 9.65 1.23
N GLU A 7 9.11 10.40 2.13
CA GLU A 7 8.19 11.32 2.22
C GLU A 7 8.71 12.51 1.69
N LYS A 8 8.06 13.22 0.99
CA LYS A 8 8.52 14.34 0.48
C LYS A 8 8.30 15.27 1.47
N ARG A 9 9.02 15.60 2.16
CA ARG A 9 8.96 16.47 3.11
C ARG A 9 8.06 17.54 2.96
N GLY A 10 7.18 17.77 3.62
CA GLY A 10 6.27 18.84 3.53
C GLY A 10 5.15 18.66 2.64
N GLU A 11 5.18 17.69 1.90
CA GLU A 11 4.18 17.50 1.00
C GLU A 11 3.19 16.70 1.61
N LEU A 12 2.08 17.05 1.79
CA LEU A 12 1.02 16.28 2.35
C LEU A 12 0.14 15.71 1.34
N MET A 13 0.69 15.20 0.31
CA MET A 13 -0.14 14.65 -0.71
C MET A 13 -0.57 13.29 -0.34
N PRO A 14 -1.84 12.99 -0.32
CA PRO A 14 -2.32 11.66 -0.01
C PRO A 14 -1.89 10.69 -1.10
N MET A 15 -1.71 9.46 -0.77
CA MET A 15 -1.31 8.47 -1.74
C MET A 15 -2.47 8.02 -2.57
N THR A 16 -2.22 7.77 -3.83
CA THR A 16 -3.21 7.18 -4.69
C THR A 16 -3.03 5.66 -4.58
N PRO A 17 -4.00 4.89 -5.00
CA PRO A 17 -3.85 3.44 -4.97
C PRO A 17 -2.62 2.97 -5.74
N LYS A 18 -2.31 3.60 -6.86
CA LYS A 18 -1.16 3.21 -7.63
C LYS A 18 0.12 3.44 -6.88
N GLN A 19 0.21 4.53 -6.15
CA GLN A 19 1.40 4.82 -5.39
C GLN A 19 1.54 3.82 -4.24
N MET A 20 0.43 3.43 -3.63
CA MET A 20 0.46 2.46 -2.56
C MET A 20 0.95 1.12 -3.09
N ILE A 21 0.48 0.72 -4.27
CA ILE A 21 0.91 -0.53 -4.87
C ILE A 21 2.41 -0.49 -5.11
N LYS A 22 2.91 0.62 -5.62
CA LYS A 22 4.31 0.75 -5.90
C LYS A 22 5.12 0.61 -4.63
N LEU A 23 4.69 1.26 -3.57
CA LEU A 23 5.38 1.20 -2.32
C LEU A 23 5.39 -0.24 -1.78
N LEU A 24 4.27 -0.92 -1.85
CA LEU A 24 4.18 -2.28 -1.36
C LEU A 24 5.05 -3.22 -2.16
N ARG A 25 5.11 -3.02 -3.47
CA ARG A 25 5.94 -3.86 -4.29
C ARG A 25 7.41 -3.66 -3.97
N GLN A 26 7.80 -2.44 -3.67
CA GLN A 26 9.17 -2.16 -3.32
C GLN A 26 9.53 -2.82 -1.99
N ASN A 27 8.52 -3.15 -1.21
CA ASN A 27 8.74 -3.80 0.07
C ASN A 27 8.43 -5.29 0.05
N GLY A 28 8.36 -5.86 -1.12
CA GLY A 28 8.26 -7.32 -1.23
C GLY A 28 6.87 -7.89 -1.45
N PHE A 29 5.86 -7.04 -1.58
CA PHE A 29 4.52 -7.54 -1.78
C PHE A 29 4.27 -7.82 -3.27
N LYS A 30 3.46 -8.79 -3.56
CA LYS A 30 3.13 -9.13 -4.91
C LYS A 30 1.63 -9.15 -5.09
N LYS A 31 1.17 -8.83 -6.28
CA LYS A 31 -0.25 -8.86 -6.54
C LYS A 31 -0.70 -10.29 -6.62
N VAL A 32 -1.76 -10.62 -5.97
CA VAL A 32 -2.26 -11.98 -5.97
C VAL A 32 -3.52 -12.06 -6.83
N THR A 33 -4.46 -11.20 -6.60
CA THR A 33 -5.69 -11.27 -7.34
C THR A 33 -6.39 -9.95 -7.25
N GLN A 34 -7.29 -9.67 -8.14
CA GLN A 34 -8.07 -8.45 -8.09
C GLN A 34 -9.53 -8.81 -8.35
N ARG A 35 -10.41 -8.41 -7.46
CA ARG A 35 -11.78 -8.63 -7.64
C ARG A 35 -12.46 -7.31 -7.67
N GLY A 36 -12.97 -6.92 -8.79
CA GLY A 36 -13.61 -5.65 -8.97
C GLY A 36 -12.63 -4.55 -8.63
N SER A 37 -12.96 -3.72 -7.69
CA SER A 37 -12.11 -2.63 -7.32
C SER A 37 -11.21 -2.92 -6.13
N HIS A 38 -11.06 -4.17 -5.77
CA HIS A 38 -10.19 -4.49 -4.65
C HIS A 38 -9.02 -5.35 -5.11
N LEU A 39 -7.81 -4.89 -4.85
CA LEU A 39 -6.62 -5.61 -5.23
C LEU A 39 -6.00 -6.22 -4.00
N LYS A 40 -5.67 -7.50 -4.04
CA LYS A 40 -5.08 -8.17 -2.92
C LYS A 40 -3.61 -8.35 -3.18
N MET A 41 -2.77 -7.97 -2.25
CA MET A 41 -1.34 -8.15 -2.36
C MET A 41 -0.84 -8.99 -1.19
N TYR A 42 0.21 -9.76 -1.42
CA TYR A 42 0.71 -10.70 -0.44
C TYR A 42 2.23 -10.67 -0.38
N HIS A 43 2.77 -10.78 0.81
CA HIS A 43 4.21 -10.80 1.00
C HIS A 43 4.60 -12.25 1.33
N PRO A 44 5.35 -12.91 0.48
CA PRO A 44 5.65 -14.33 0.69
C PRO A 44 6.54 -14.62 1.90
N VAL A 45 7.27 -13.64 2.35
CA VAL A 45 8.14 -13.89 3.49
C VAL A 45 7.41 -13.65 4.81
N THR A 46 6.72 -12.53 4.94
CA THR A 46 6.04 -12.23 6.19
C THR A 46 4.65 -12.85 6.21
N GLU A 47 4.17 -13.26 5.04
CA GLU A 47 2.83 -13.83 4.91
C GLU A 47 1.74 -12.82 5.26
N ARG A 48 2.01 -11.56 5.10
CA ARG A 48 1.01 -10.55 5.35
C ARG A 48 0.22 -10.29 4.08
N THR A 49 -1.04 -9.98 4.24
CA THR A 49 -1.91 -9.74 3.11
C THR A 49 -2.54 -8.38 3.30
N VAL A 50 -2.64 -7.61 2.23
CA VAL A 50 -3.30 -6.32 2.30
C VAL A 50 -4.27 -6.21 1.14
N ILE A 51 -5.33 -5.43 1.34
CA ILE A 51 -6.32 -5.21 0.32
C ILE A 51 -6.31 -3.72 0.02
N ILE A 52 -6.17 -3.36 -1.24
CA ILE A 52 -6.12 -1.98 -1.65
C ILE A 52 -7.30 -1.66 -2.54
N PRO A 53 -8.10 -0.68 -2.17
CA PRO A 53 -9.22 -0.31 -3.02
C PRO A 53 -8.72 0.44 -4.21
N MET A 54 -9.06 -0.02 -5.40
CA MET A 54 -8.59 0.55 -6.63
C MET A 54 -9.62 1.47 -7.21
N HIS A 55 -9.61 2.71 -6.79
CA HIS A 55 -10.51 3.65 -7.41
C HIS A 55 -9.70 4.87 -7.77
N ASN A 56 -10.30 5.81 -8.41
CA ASN A 56 -9.59 6.95 -8.91
C ASN A 56 -9.26 7.99 -7.90
N GLN A 57 -9.69 7.86 -6.73
CA GLN A 57 -9.46 8.85 -5.72
C GLN A 57 -8.30 8.51 -4.84
N ASP A 58 -7.78 9.49 -4.13
CA ASP A 58 -6.71 9.26 -3.21
C ASP A 58 -7.22 8.38 -2.09
N LEU A 59 -6.33 7.66 -1.44
CA LEU A 59 -6.73 6.76 -0.39
C LEU A 59 -7.16 7.44 0.89
N GLY A 60 -6.75 8.59 1.15
CA GLY A 60 -7.07 9.21 2.41
C GLY A 60 -6.10 8.76 3.47
N LYS A 61 -5.85 9.60 4.44
CA LYS A 61 -4.89 9.31 5.44
C LYS A 61 -5.22 8.14 6.29
N GLY A 62 -6.45 8.01 6.67
CA GLY A 62 -6.85 6.89 7.52
C GLY A 62 -6.66 5.55 6.84
N LEU A 63 -7.10 5.45 5.61
CA LEU A 63 -7.00 4.21 4.89
C LEU A 63 -5.55 3.90 4.56
N GLU A 64 -4.79 4.92 4.21
CA GLU A 64 -3.39 4.76 3.91
C GLU A 64 -2.68 4.17 5.12
N GLN A 65 -2.93 4.69 6.31
CA GLN A 65 -2.31 4.20 7.51
C GLN A 65 -2.74 2.77 7.82
N CYS A 66 -3.99 2.47 7.57
CA CYS A 66 -4.49 1.15 7.80
C CYS A 66 -3.78 0.12 6.92
N ILE A 67 -3.61 0.45 5.65
CA ILE A 67 -2.95 -0.46 4.73
C ILE A 67 -1.50 -0.65 5.15
N LEU A 68 -0.82 0.43 5.50
CA LEU A 68 0.56 0.32 5.91
C LEU A 68 0.70 -0.50 7.18
N LYS A 69 -0.26 -0.38 8.08
CA LYS A 69 -0.20 -1.13 9.29
C LYS A 69 -0.42 -2.60 9.00
N GLN A 70 -1.34 -2.95 8.14
CA GLN A 70 -1.58 -4.32 7.78
C GLN A 70 -0.35 -4.90 7.11
N ALA A 71 0.39 -4.08 6.38
CA ALA A 71 1.58 -4.54 5.71
C ALA A 71 2.80 -4.61 6.63
N GLY A 72 2.67 -4.08 7.82
CA GLY A 72 3.79 -4.05 8.74
C GLY A 72 4.77 -2.94 8.44
N LEU A 73 4.33 -1.94 7.66
CA LEU A 73 5.19 -0.86 7.27
C LEU A 73 4.75 0.42 7.96
N HIS A 74 5.07 0.63 9.15
CA HIS A 74 4.65 1.85 9.80
C HIS A 74 5.66 2.34 10.82
#